data_e7dbc4d5255df431d69a5a5a2b361a33
#
_entry.id   e7dbc4d5255df431d69a5a5a2b361a33
#
_cell.length_a   1.000
_cell.length_b   1.000
_cell.length_c   1.000
_cell.angle_alpha   90.00
_cell.angle_beta   90.00
_cell.angle_gamma   90.00
#
_symmetry.space_group_name_H-M   'P 1'
#
loop_
_entity.id
_entity.type
_entity.pdbx_description
1 polymer ?
#
loop_
_entity_poly.entity_id
_entity_poly.type
_entity_poly.pdbx_seq_one_letter_code
_entity_poly.pdbx_strand_id
1 'polypeptide(L)'
;NVQSPGHPPTPELLRINPFGKIPVLKHGSFVLYETAAICRYIDDNFPGPLLRPVHAEKAALMNQWISVAMTRLDPDIIRNFVIPMFFADDVKRRDPEFTTRMNEMTDRIRHDLSVLDAAYADGWVCGDRFTIPDMMIMPMIHYLNAMPGGPEMLVSAPNVADAFRRFKARTSAAQTDPLLPEKL
;
A
#
# COMPACT_ATOMS: atom_id res chain seq x y z
N ASN A 1 -13.78 2.06 -13.51
CA ASN A 1 -13.22 3.38 -13.86
C ASN A 1 -12.29 3.80 -12.75
N VAL A 2 -10.98 3.67 -12.98
CA VAL A 2 -9.97 4.22 -12.09
C VAL A 2 -9.89 5.72 -12.39
N GLN A 3 -10.21 6.54 -11.42
CA GLN A 3 -10.07 7.99 -11.54
C GLN A 3 -8.58 8.33 -11.57
N SER A 4 -8.10 8.89 -12.67
CA SER A 4 -6.71 9.35 -12.77
C SER A 4 -6.46 10.47 -11.75
N PRO A 5 -5.29 10.51 -11.11
CA PRO A 5 -4.90 11.62 -10.25
C PRO A 5 -5.07 12.96 -10.97
N GLY A 6 -5.69 13.94 -10.32
CA GLY A 6 -5.92 15.28 -10.87
C GLY A 6 -7.28 15.52 -11.54
N HIS A 7 -8.11 14.50 -11.72
CA HIS A 7 -9.49 14.71 -12.18
C HIS A 7 -10.43 14.89 -10.99
N PRO A 8 -11.37 15.86 -11.05
CA PRO A 8 -12.37 16.02 -10.01
C PRO A 8 -13.26 14.77 -9.92
N PRO A 9 -13.75 14.41 -8.71
CA PRO A 9 -14.64 13.28 -8.55
C PRO A 9 -15.95 13.50 -9.32
N THR A 10 -16.48 12.41 -9.91
CA THR A 10 -17.77 12.49 -10.62
C THR A 10 -18.93 12.72 -9.63
N PRO A 11 -20.05 13.35 -10.07
CA PRO A 11 -21.23 13.48 -9.22
C PRO A 11 -21.78 12.14 -8.71
N GLU A 12 -21.61 11.05 -9.47
CA GLU A 12 -21.98 9.69 -9.08
C GLU A 12 -21.14 9.22 -7.91
N LEU A 13 -19.82 9.42 -7.97
CA LEU A 13 -18.91 9.04 -6.89
C LEU A 13 -19.19 9.85 -5.62
N LEU A 14 -19.43 11.16 -5.75
CA LEU A 14 -19.74 12.03 -4.60
C LEU A 14 -21.04 11.64 -3.90
N ARG A 15 -22.02 11.07 -4.61
CA ARG A 15 -23.26 10.56 -3.99
C ARG A 15 -23.06 9.33 -3.12
N ILE A 16 -22.05 8.49 -3.41
CA ILE A 16 -21.78 7.25 -2.68
C ILE A 16 -20.60 7.38 -1.72
N ASN A 17 -19.66 8.28 -2.01
CA ASN A 17 -18.56 8.65 -1.10
C ASN A 17 -18.39 10.17 -1.12
N PRO A 18 -18.78 10.87 -0.04
CA PRO A 18 -18.74 12.34 0.00
C PRO A 18 -17.30 12.91 -0.09
N PHE A 19 -16.28 12.09 0.16
CA PHE A 19 -14.86 12.47 -0.02
C PHE A 19 -14.39 12.32 -1.47
N GLY A 20 -15.24 11.78 -2.38
CA GLY A 20 -14.93 11.62 -3.79
C GLY A 20 -13.76 10.67 -4.07
N LYS A 21 -13.49 9.72 -3.17
CA LYS A 21 -12.35 8.80 -3.28
C LYS A 21 -12.81 7.36 -3.55
N ILE A 22 -11.93 6.58 -4.16
CA ILE A 22 -12.02 5.13 -4.31
C ILE A 22 -10.99 4.46 -3.37
N PRO A 23 -11.26 3.21 -2.95
CA PRO A 23 -12.37 2.33 -3.34
C PRO A 23 -13.69 2.64 -2.64
N VAL A 24 -14.78 2.14 -3.22
CA VAL A 24 -16.11 2.08 -2.60
C VAL A 24 -16.67 0.68 -2.80
N LEU A 25 -17.16 0.07 -1.72
CA LEU A 25 -17.88 -1.21 -1.75
C LEU A 25 -19.39 -0.95 -1.69
N LYS A 26 -20.15 -1.62 -2.54
CA LYS A 26 -21.61 -1.69 -2.45
C LYS A 26 -22.03 -3.16 -2.33
N HIS A 27 -22.76 -3.49 -1.25
CA HIS A 27 -23.35 -4.81 -1.03
C HIS A 27 -24.83 -4.66 -0.74
N GLY A 28 -25.67 -4.94 -1.74
CA GLY A 28 -27.09 -4.62 -1.69
C GLY A 28 -27.31 -3.10 -1.60
N SER A 29 -28.00 -2.66 -0.55
CA SER A 29 -28.20 -1.23 -0.23
C SER A 29 -27.08 -0.64 0.64
N PHE A 30 -26.23 -1.48 1.25
CA PHE A 30 -25.13 -1.04 2.09
C PHE A 30 -23.97 -0.50 1.27
N VAL A 31 -23.48 0.68 1.62
CA VAL A 31 -22.33 1.33 0.97
C VAL A 31 -21.25 1.58 2.02
N LEU A 32 -20.02 1.23 1.69
CA LEU A 32 -18.85 1.40 2.55
C LEU A 32 -17.68 1.96 1.74
N TYR A 33 -16.98 2.90 2.30
CA TYR A 33 -15.71 3.43 1.78
C TYR A 33 -14.63 3.31 2.85
N GLU A 34 -13.38 3.67 2.56
CA GLU A 34 -12.14 3.38 3.28
C GLU A 34 -11.66 1.93 3.14
N THR A 35 -10.46 1.77 2.55
CA THR A 35 -9.88 0.45 2.23
C THR A 35 -9.85 -0.49 3.43
N ALA A 36 -9.41 0.00 4.61
CA ALA A 36 -9.33 -0.81 5.81
C ALA A 36 -10.69 -1.31 6.29
N ALA A 37 -11.72 -0.46 6.21
CA ALA A 37 -13.09 -0.84 6.58
C ALA A 37 -13.67 -1.86 5.58
N ILE A 38 -13.44 -1.64 4.29
CA ILE A 38 -13.87 -2.55 3.22
C ILE A 38 -13.23 -3.94 3.40
N CYS A 39 -11.91 -3.99 3.62
CA CYS A 39 -11.20 -5.26 3.80
C CYS A 39 -11.71 -6.05 5.00
N ARG A 40 -11.98 -5.37 6.13
CA ARG A 40 -12.56 -6.01 7.31
C ARG A 40 -13.98 -6.52 7.05
N TYR A 41 -14.81 -5.70 6.39
CA TYR A 41 -16.16 -6.10 6.06
C TYR A 41 -16.19 -7.33 5.17
N ILE A 42 -15.29 -7.41 4.18
CA ILE A 42 -15.18 -8.58 3.30
C ILE A 42 -14.72 -9.81 4.09
N ASP A 43 -13.71 -9.67 4.96
CA ASP A 43 -13.20 -10.77 5.80
C ASP A 43 -14.28 -11.32 6.75
N ASP A 44 -15.18 -10.46 7.23
CA ASP A 44 -16.27 -10.82 8.14
C ASP A 44 -17.48 -11.47 7.46
N ASN A 45 -17.77 -11.11 6.21
CA ASN A 45 -19.07 -11.40 5.59
C ASN A 45 -18.99 -12.31 4.36
N PHE A 46 -17.81 -12.61 3.83
CA PHE A 46 -17.65 -13.45 2.66
C PHE A 46 -16.82 -14.71 2.98
N PRO A 47 -17.12 -15.86 2.30
CA PRO A 47 -16.37 -17.08 2.55
C PRO A 47 -14.91 -16.94 2.12
N GLY A 48 -14.01 -17.48 2.94
CA GLY A 48 -12.57 -17.48 2.69
C GLY A 48 -11.76 -17.74 3.96
N PRO A 49 -10.45 -17.82 3.85
CA PRO A 49 -9.58 -17.90 5.01
C PRO A 49 -9.61 -16.55 5.74
N LEU A 50 -9.79 -16.57 7.06
CA LEU A 50 -9.75 -15.35 7.87
C LEU A 50 -8.40 -14.67 7.77
N LEU A 51 -8.40 -13.37 7.44
CA LEU A 51 -7.22 -12.50 7.36
C LEU A 51 -7.00 -11.69 8.64
N ARG A 52 -7.85 -11.88 9.63
CA ARG A 52 -7.72 -11.26 10.95
C ARG A 52 -7.32 -12.29 12.02
N PRO A 53 -6.48 -11.91 12.98
CA PRO A 53 -6.20 -12.75 14.14
C PRO A 53 -7.41 -12.86 15.08
N VAL A 54 -7.55 -14.03 15.72
CA VAL A 54 -8.63 -14.26 16.71
C VAL A 54 -8.22 -13.75 18.10
N HIS A 55 -6.93 -13.80 18.45
CA HIS A 55 -6.43 -13.34 19.73
C HIS A 55 -6.41 -11.81 19.83
N ALA A 56 -6.86 -11.26 20.94
CA ALA A 56 -7.03 -9.82 21.14
C ALA A 56 -5.74 -9.00 20.93
N GLU A 57 -4.62 -9.48 21.45
CA GLU A 57 -3.32 -8.81 21.26
C GLU A 57 -2.87 -8.77 19.78
N LYS A 58 -3.00 -9.89 19.08
CA LYS A 58 -2.70 -9.93 17.65
C LYS A 58 -3.69 -9.09 16.83
N ALA A 59 -4.95 -9.01 17.23
CA ALA A 59 -5.94 -8.12 16.61
C ALA A 59 -5.61 -6.64 16.86
N ALA A 60 -5.13 -6.29 18.04
CA ALA A 60 -4.65 -4.94 18.33
C ALA A 60 -3.42 -4.59 17.49
N LEU A 61 -2.45 -5.51 17.38
CA LEU A 61 -1.28 -5.36 16.51
C LEU A 61 -1.66 -5.19 15.03
N MET A 62 -2.63 -5.98 14.56
CA MET A 62 -3.19 -5.81 13.20
C MET A 62 -3.75 -4.40 12.99
N ASN A 63 -4.51 -3.87 13.96
CA ASN A 63 -5.06 -2.52 13.88
C ASN A 63 -3.96 -1.44 13.90
N GLN A 64 -2.90 -1.64 14.70
CA GLN A 64 -1.73 -0.77 14.70
C GLN A 64 -1.09 -0.71 13.30
N TRP A 65 -0.84 -1.85 12.67
CA TRP A 65 -0.21 -1.90 11.35
C TRP A 65 -1.12 -1.38 10.23
N ILE A 66 -2.44 -1.56 10.32
CA ILE A 66 -3.39 -0.90 9.42
C ILE A 66 -3.28 0.62 9.57
N SER A 67 -3.23 1.13 10.81
CA SER A 67 -3.05 2.56 11.05
C SER A 67 -1.73 3.08 10.49
N VAL A 68 -0.61 2.39 10.76
CA VAL A 68 0.71 2.73 10.23
C VAL A 68 0.69 2.75 8.70
N ALA A 69 0.09 1.74 8.05
CA ALA A 69 -0.02 1.69 6.60
C ALA A 69 -0.72 2.93 6.02
N MET A 70 -1.81 3.38 6.65
CA MET A 70 -2.62 4.50 6.15
C MET A 70 -2.05 5.88 6.50
N THR A 71 -1.46 6.02 7.70
CA THR A 71 -1.05 7.34 8.21
C THR A 71 0.44 7.62 8.04
N ARG A 72 1.24 6.61 7.74
CA ARG A 72 2.68 6.73 7.58
C ARG A 72 3.16 6.22 6.22
N LEU A 73 2.94 4.93 5.91
CA LEU A 73 3.51 4.32 4.71
C LEU A 73 2.87 4.84 3.42
N ASP A 74 1.53 4.97 3.35
CA ASP A 74 0.87 5.54 2.16
C ASP A 74 1.32 6.99 1.90
N PRO A 75 1.33 7.91 2.90
CA PRO A 75 1.89 9.24 2.72
C PRO A 75 3.34 9.25 2.24
N ASP A 76 4.23 8.49 2.88
CA ASP A 76 5.66 8.58 2.59
C ASP A 76 6.01 7.84 1.29
N ILE A 77 5.55 6.60 1.11
CA ILE A 77 5.88 5.79 -0.07
C ILE A 77 5.06 6.22 -1.29
N ILE A 78 3.73 6.23 -1.17
CA ILE A 78 2.87 6.42 -2.34
C ILE A 78 2.72 7.90 -2.69
N ARG A 79 2.26 8.74 -1.73
CA ARG A 79 1.88 10.12 -2.02
C ARG A 79 3.06 11.03 -2.28
N ASN A 80 4.13 10.89 -1.48
CA ASN A 80 5.26 11.80 -1.52
C ASN A 80 6.47 11.28 -2.30
N PHE A 81 6.51 9.98 -2.65
CA PHE A 81 7.61 9.42 -3.44
C PHE A 81 7.12 8.81 -4.76
N VAL A 82 6.32 7.74 -4.75
CA VAL A 82 5.93 7.01 -5.97
C VAL A 82 5.18 7.91 -6.95
N ILE A 83 4.13 8.60 -6.51
CA ILE A 83 3.32 9.46 -7.38
C ILE A 83 4.18 10.59 -7.99
N PRO A 84 4.94 11.39 -7.22
CA PRO A 84 5.83 12.40 -7.79
C PRO A 84 6.85 11.84 -8.78
N MET A 85 7.50 10.72 -8.46
CA MET A 85 8.46 10.07 -9.34
C MET A 85 7.83 9.55 -10.64
N PHE A 86 6.62 9.00 -10.55
CA PHE A 86 5.88 8.47 -11.70
C PHE A 86 5.51 9.56 -12.71
N PHE A 87 5.07 10.72 -12.24
CA PHE A 87 4.63 11.84 -13.11
C PHE A 87 5.73 12.84 -13.46
N ALA A 88 6.94 12.70 -12.87
CA ALA A 88 8.05 13.57 -13.23
C ALA A 88 8.60 13.25 -14.62
N ASP A 89 8.63 14.25 -15.49
CA ASP A 89 9.37 14.22 -16.75
C ASP A 89 10.88 14.44 -16.54
N ASP A 90 11.67 14.37 -17.60
CA ASP A 90 13.11 14.54 -17.53
C ASP A 90 13.54 15.94 -17.05
N VAL A 91 12.73 16.96 -17.31
CA VAL A 91 12.99 18.34 -16.86
C VAL A 91 12.79 18.42 -15.35
N LYS A 92 11.66 17.89 -14.87
CA LYS A 92 11.35 17.88 -13.43
C LYS A 92 12.33 17.04 -12.62
N ARG A 93 12.79 15.92 -13.16
CA ARG A 93 13.79 15.06 -12.51
C ARG A 93 15.16 15.71 -12.37
N ARG A 94 15.48 16.72 -13.19
CA ARG A 94 16.73 17.52 -13.11
C ARG A 94 16.60 18.77 -12.24
N ASP A 95 15.42 19.09 -11.79
CA ASP A 95 15.15 20.22 -10.89
C ASP A 95 15.83 19.94 -9.52
N PRO A 96 16.74 20.81 -9.04
CA PRO A 96 17.44 20.61 -7.77
C PRO A 96 16.49 20.51 -6.56
N GLU A 97 15.40 21.28 -6.54
CA GLU A 97 14.41 21.23 -5.47
C GLU A 97 13.69 19.89 -5.45
N PHE A 98 13.27 19.39 -6.62
CA PHE A 98 12.66 18.07 -6.75
C PHE A 98 13.63 16.97 -6.29
N THR A 99 14.88 17.03 -6.72
CA THR A 99 15.92 16.06 -6.34
C THR A 99 16.15 16.05 -4.83
N THR A 100 16.28 17.23 -4.21
CA THR A 100 16.45 17.37 -2.75
C THR A 100 15.26 16.74 -2.01
N ARG A 101 14.04 17.08 -2.41
CA ARG A 101 12.83 16.49 -1.83
C ARG A 101 12.78 14.97 -1.98
N MET A 102 13.15 14.41 -3.13
CA MET A 102 13.15 12.96 -3.33
C MET A 102 14.23 12.26 -2.49
N ASN A 103 15.38 12.90 -2.28
CA ASN A 103 16.41 12.38 -1.38
C ASN A 103 15.92 12.33 0.08
N GLU A 104 15.30 13.40 0.57
CA GLU A 104 14.69 13.44 1.91
C GLU A 104 13.62 12.34 2.07
N MET A 105 12.79 12.13 1.05
CA MET A 105 11.80 11.05 1.08
C MET A 105 12.45 9.66 1.06
N THR A 106 13.53 9.49 0.31
CA THR A 106 14.31 8.23 0.30
C THR A 106 14.83 7.89 1.70
N ASP A 107 15.35 8.85 2.43
CA ASP A 107 15.86 8.63 3.80
C ASP A 107 14.70 8.28 4.77
N ARG A 108 13.55 8.93 4.64
CA ARG A 108 12.36 8.59 5.42
C ARG A 108 11.86 7.17 5.11
N ILE A 109 11.79 6.80 3.83
CA ILE A 109 11.38 5.46 3.40
C ILE A 109 12.35 4.39 3.89
N ARG A 110 13.66 4.64 3.87
CA ARG A 110 14.65 3.73 4.46
C ARG A 110 14.43 3.50 5.94
N HIS A 111 14.11 4.56 6.69
CA HIS A 111 13.73 4.43 8.09
C HIS A 111 12.45 3.58 8.25
N ASP A 112 11.40 3.86 7.46
CA ASP A 112 10.15 3.09 7.51
C ASP A 112 10.38 1.62 7.14
N LEU A 113 11.21 1.36 6.14
CA LEU A 113 11.60 -0.01 5.77
C LEU A 113 12.36 -0.71 6.88
N SER A 114 13.22 -0.03 7.64
CA SER A 114 13.93 -0.64 8.78
C SER A 114 12.98 -1.06 9.89
N VAL A 115 11.95 -0.28 10.16
CA VAL A 115 10.89 -0.61 11.13
C VAL A 115 10.04 -1.78 10.63
N LEU A 116 9.68 -1.77 9.35
CA LEU A 116 8.96 -2.88 8.71
C LEU A 116 9.78 -4.15 8.72
N ASP A 117 11.08 -4.08 8.42
CA ASP A 117 11.95 -5.24 8.34
C ASP A 117 11.99 -5.99 9.67
N ALA A 118 12.09 -5.28 10.79
CA ALA A 118 11.99 -5.88 12.12
C ALA A 118 10.60 -6.53 12.35
N ALA A 119 9.53 -5.92 11.88
CA ALA A 119 8.18 -6.46 12.03
C ALA A 119 7.92 -7.70 11.18
N TYR A 120 8.61 -7.85 10.05
CA TYR A 120 8.51 -9.00 9.15
C TYR A 120 9.46 -10.17 9.51
N ALA A 121 10.23 -10.06 10.60
CA ALA A 121 11.20 -11.07 11.00
C ALA A 121 10.58 -12.47 11.21
N ASP A 122 9.35 -12.54 11.72
CA ASP A 122 8.61 -13.80 11.93
C ASP A 122 7.73 -14.20 10.74
N GLY A 123 7.95 -13.60 9.59
CA GLY A 123 7.29 -13.94 8.35
C GLY A 123 6.33 -12.86 7.84
N TRP A 124 5.23 -12.56 8.48
CA TRP A 124 4.28 -11.51 8.13
C TRP A 124 4.21 -10.46 9.22
N VAL A 125 3.67 -9.28 8.91
CA VAL A 125 3.72 -8.13 9.85
C VAL A 125 3.03 -8.38 11.20
N CYS A 126 2.11 -9.34 11.24
CA CYS A 126 1.44 -9.78 12.48
C CYS A 126 1.86 -11.20 12.94
N GLY A 127 3.01 -11.71 12.47
CA GLY A 127 3.57 -13.01 12.83
C GLY A 127 3.58 -14.01 11.66
N ASP A 128 3.12 -15.23 11.89
CA ASP A 128 3.29 -16.37 11.00
C ASP A 128 2.30 -16.44 9.80
N ARG A 129 1.27 -15.60 9.79
CA ARG A 129 0.21 -15.65 8.77
C ARG A 129 -0.01 -14.31 8.10
N PHE A 130 -0.36 -14.38 6.80
CA PHE A 130 -0.80 -13.24 6.00
C PHE A 130 -2.11 -12.64 6.56
N THR A 131 -2.13 -11.34 6.78
CA THR A 131 -3.23 -10.59 7.39
C THR A 131 -3.60 -9.34 6.59
N ILE A 132 -4.65 -8.64 6.98
CA ILE A 132 -5.13 -7.42 6.29
C ILE A 132 -4.02 -6.36 6.11
N PRO A 133 -3.19 -6.00 7.10
CA PRO A 133 -2.11 -5.04 6.86
C PRO A 133 -1.09 -5.50 5.82
N ASP A 134 -0.78 -6.79 5.73
CA ASP A 134 0.10 -7.29 4.66
C ASP A 134 -0.48 -7.04 3.28
N MET A 135 -1.81 -7.23 3.13
CA MET A 135 -2.53 -6.95 1.89
C MET A 135 -2.52 -5.45 1.54
N MET A 136 -2.39 -4.56 2.52
CA MET A 136 -2.30 -3.12 2.30
C MET A 136 -0.85 -2.67 2.02
N ILE A 137 0.13 -3.23 2.74
CA ILE A 137 1.54 -2.83 2.67
C ILE A 137 2.20 -3.37 1.40
N MET A 138 1.98 -4.65 1.05
CA MET A 138 2.68 -5.29 -0.08
C MET A 138 2.46 -4.62 -1.44
N PRO A 139 1.27 -4.10 -1.79
CA PRO A 139 1.10 -3.27 -2.97
C PRO A 139 1.91 -1.97 -2.95
N MET A 140 2.10 -1.34 -1.78
CA MET A 140 2.96 -0.15 -1.67
C MET A 140 4.43 -0.51 -1.94
N ILE A 141 4.89 -1.65 -1.41
CA ILE A 141 6.24 -2.19 -1.70
C ILE A 141 6.38 -2.55 -3.18
N HIS A 142 5.33 -3.06 -3.82
CA HIS A 142 5.33 -3.34 -5.26
C HIS A 142 5.58 -2.06 -6.08
N TYR A 143 4.85 -0.98 -5.81
CA TYR A 143 5.06 0.28 -6.48
C TYR A 143 6.42 0.91 -6.16
N LEU A 144 6.86 0.84 -4.89
CA LEU A 144 8.20 1.30 -4.52
C LEU A 144 9.29 0.56 -5.31
N ASN A 145 9.20 -0.77 -5.38
CA ASN A 145 10.15 -1.60 -6.11
C ASN A 145 10.23 -1.29 -7.61
N ALA A 146 9.16 -0.74 -8.19
CA ALA A 146 9.12 -0.33 -9.58
C ALA A 146 9.74 1.06 -9.84
N MET A 147 9.99 1.84 -8.80
CA MET A 147 10.58 3.18 -8.95
C MET A 147 12.11 3.12 -9.03
N PRO A 148 12.75 4.09 -9.74
CA PRO A 148 14.20 4.26 -9.68
C PRO A 148 14.69 4.38 -8.23
N GLY A 149 15.68 3.57 -7.85
CA GLY A 149 16.22 3.50 -6.48
C GLY A 149 15.39 2.62 -5.51
N GLY A 150 14.21 2.16 -5.92
CA GLY A 150 13.34 1.32 -5.10
C GLY A 150 13.93 -0.06 -4.76
N PRO A 151 14.43 -0.81 -5.76
CA PRO A 151 15.11 -2.08 -5.50
C PRO A 151 16.28 -1.95 -4.53
N GLU A 152 17.07 -0.89 -4.65
CA GLU A 152 18.22 -0.61 -3.78
C GLU A 152 17.80 -0.34 -2.33
N MET A 153 16.66 0.34 -2.13
CA MET A 153 16.10 0.54 -0.79
C MET A 153 15.69 -0.80 -0.15
N LEU A 154 15.13 -1.73 -0.93
CA LEU A 154 14.70 -3.03 -0.44
C LEU A 154 15.86 -3.98 -0.10
N VAL A 155 17.05 -3.77 -0.66
CA VAL A 155 18.25 -4.55 -0.29
C VAL A 155 18.58 -4.40 1.20
N SER A 156 18.30 -3.23 1.80
CA SER A 156 18.52 -2.99 3.23
C SER A 156 17.43 -3.53 4.16
N ALA A 157 16.36 -4.13 3.59
CA ALA A 157 15.21 -4.66 4.30
C ALA A 157 14.91 -6.12 3.85
N PRO A 158 15.78 -7.08 4.19
CA PRO A 158 15.70 -8.44 3.65
C PRO A 158 14.43 -9.20 4.03
N ASN A 159 13.88 -8.99 5.24
CA ASN A 159 12.63 -9.62 5.66
C ASN A 159 11.43 -9.07 4.88
N VAL A 160 11.40 -7.75 4.61
CA VAL A 160 10.40 -7.13 3.73
C VAL A 160 10.52 -7.67 2.31
N ALA A 161 11.75 -7.78 1.78
CA ALA A 161 12.00 -8.33 0.44
C ALA A 161 11.56 -9.80 0.34
N ASP A 162 11.78 -10.61 1.38
CA ASP A 162 11.30 -11.99 1.46
C ASP A 162 9.77 -12.06 1.53
N ALA A 163 9.13 -11.26 2.37
CA ALA A 163 7.68 -11.17 2.45
C ALA A 163 7.07 -10.72 1.11
N PHE A 164 7.69 -9.77 0.43
CA PHE A 164 7.26 -9.31 -0.90
C PHE A 164 7.36 -10.42 -1.94
N ARG A 165 8.43 -11.21 -1.96
CA ARG A 165 8.58 -12.38 -2.84
C ARG A 165 7.47 -13.41 -2.59
N ARG A 166 7.17 -13.72 -1.32
CA ARG A 166 6.07 -14.62 -0.93
C ARG A 166 4.70 -14.06 -1.31
N PHE A 167 4.50 -12.74 -1.17
CA PHE A 167 3.29 -12.07 -1.62
C PHE A 167 3.10 -12.22 -3.14
N LYS A 168 4.11 -11.95 -3.94
CA LYS A 168 4.07 -12.09 -5.42
C LYS A 168 3.79 -13.52 -5.88
N ALA A 169 4.19 -14.53 -5.11
CA ALA A 169 3.90 -15.94 -5.39
C ALA A 169 2.43 -16.36 -5.11
N ARG A 170 1.63 -15.50 -4.48
CA ARG A 170 0.20 -15.80 -4.22
C ARG A 170 -0.61 -15.70 -5.50
N THR A 171 -1.52 -16.64 -5.71
CA THR A 171 -2.44 -16.63 -6.87
C THR A 171 -3.22 -15.31 -6.96
N SER A 172 -3.70 -14.80 -5.81
CA SER A 172 -4.44 -13.54 -5.76
C SER A 172 -3.58 -12.34 -6.19
N ALA A 173 -2.32 -12.28 -5.81
CA ALA A 173 -1.41 -11.21 -6.24
C ALA A 173 -1.16 -11.27 -7.75
N ALA A 174 -0.89 -12.47 -8.29
CA ALA A 174 -0.69 -12.65 -9.72
C ALA A 174 -1.93 -12.27 -10.56
N GLN A 175 -3.14 -12.55 -10.05
CA GLN A 175 -4.40 -12.20 -10.74
C GLN A 175 -4.75 -10.71 -10.68
N THR A 176 -4.19 -9.98 -9.73
CA THR A 176 -4.45 -8.54 -9.52
C THR A 176 -3.22 -7.68 -9.72
N ASP A 177 -2.16 -8.23 -10.32
CA ASP A 177 -0.93 -7.50 -10.59
C ASP A 177 -1.23 -6.30 -11.52
N PRO A 178 -0.99 -5.06 -11.06
CA PRO A 178 -1.27 -3.91 -11.89
C PRO A 178 -0.29 -3.88 -13.07
N LEU A 179 -0.83 -3.64 -14.27
CA LEU A 179 0.00 -3.34 -15.43
C LEU A 179 0.69 -2.00 -15.19
N LEU A 180 1.95 -2.05 -14.82
CA LEU A 180 2.78 -0.85 -14.76
C LEU A 180 3.10 -0.42 -16.19
N PRO A 181 3.08 0.89 -16.51
CA PRO A 181 3.50 1.36 -17.81
C PRO A 181 4.94 0.95 -18.12
N GLU A 182 5.23 0.61 -19.37
CA GLU A 182 6.58 0.21 -19.84
C GLU A 182 7.67 1.29 -19.67
N LYS A 183 7.30 2.48 -19.18
CA LYS A 183 8.17 3.65 -18.98
C LYS A 183 8.39 3.99 -17.51
N LEU A 184 8.68 2.99 -16.69
CA LEU A 184 9.21 3.24 -15.34
C LEU A 184 10.71 2.99 -15.29
#